data_4b2b56d37556735f344d921cd2bf4e9f
#
_entry.id   4b2b56d37556735f344d921cd2bf4e9f
#
_cell.length_a   1.000
_cell.length_b   1.000
_cell.length_c   1.000
_cell.angle_alpha   90.00
_cell.angle_beta   90.00
_cell.angle_gamma   90.00
#
_symmetry.space_group_name_H-M   'P 1'
#
loop_
_entity.id
_entity.type
_entity.pdbx_description
1 polymer ?
#
loop_
_entity_poly.entity_id
_entity_poly.type
_entity_poly.pdbx_seq_one_letter_code
_entity_poly.pdbx_strand_id
1 'polypeptide(L)'
;VTDCETAVKFDKENKAGISNLLSIYCAATGKTLTEAETEFAGQGYGIFKPAVGESVVELLRPIREESERIMADKAYLEGIYKEGASRAQYLANKTLSRVYRKIGFAAR
;
A
#
# COMPACT_ATOMS: atom_id res chain seq x y z
N VAL A 1 13.06 4.35 18.83
CA VAL A 1 13.79 3.75 19.96
C VAL A 1 15.01 3.08 19.38
N THR A 2 16.18 3.58 19.71
CA THR A 2 17.48 3.01 19.28
C THR A 2 18.02 2.24 20.47
N ASP A 3 18.24 0.95 20.31
CA ASP A 3 18.93 0.15 21.32
C ASP A 3 20.46 0.37 21.27
N CYS A 4 21.17 -0.04 22.30
CA CYS A 4 22.63 0.11 22.38
C CYS A 4 23.40 -1.01 21.65
N GLU A 5 22.70 -1.98 21.04
CA GLU A 5 23.27 -3.07 20.29
C GLU A 5 23.13 -2.85 18.79
N THR A 6 24.12 -3.29 18.00
CA THR A 6 24.13 -3.15 16.54
C THR A 6 23.66 -4.41 15.81
N ALA A 7 23.37 -5.50 16.52
CA ALA A 7 22.98 -6.77 15.93
C ALA A 7 21.54 -6.70 15.38
N VAL A 8 21.39 -7.05 14.10
CA VAL A 8 20.09 -7.14 13.42
C VAL A 8 19.45 -8.47 13.83
N LYS A 9 18.55 -8.40 14.80
CA LYS A 9 17.80 -9.55 15.33
C LYS A 9 16.36 -9.17 15.62
N PHE A 10 15.47 -10.11 15.39
CA PHE A 10 14.05 -9.94 15.70
C PHE A 10 13.79 -10.18 17.19
N ASP A 11 13.47 -9.12 17.90
CA ASP A 11 13.11 -9.13 19.33
C ASP A 11 12.11 -7.99 19.58
N LYS A 12 10.84 -8.35 19.74
CA LYS A 12 9.76 -7.37 19.92
C LYS A 12 9.85 -6.59 21.22
N GLU A 13 10.43 -7.18 22.25
CA GLU A 13 10.49 -6.58 23.59
C GLU A 13 11.68 -5.61 23.69
N ASN A 14 12.86 -6.05 23.26
CA ASN A 14 14.09 -5.27 23.45
C ASN A 14 14.49 -4.47 22.18
N LYS A 15 14.08 -4.92 20.99
CA LYS A 15 14.46 -4.35 19.68
C LYS A 15 13.23 -4.04 18.81
N ALA A 16 12.20 -3.43 19.38
CA ALA A 16 10.94 -3.18 18.71
C ALA A 16 11.10 -2.45 17.35
N GLY A 17 11.98 -1.44 17.27
CA GLY A 17 12.25 -0.70 16.03
C GLY A 17 12.89 -1.56 14.94
N ILE A 18 13.88 -2.38 15.29
CA ILE A 18 14.55 -3.27 14.35
C ILE A 18 13.65 -4.43 13.94
N SER A 19 12.86 -4.97 14.87
CA SER A 19 11.86 -6.01 14.57
C SER A 19 10.81 -5.52 13.58
N ASN A 20 10.37 -4.27 13.70
CA ASN A 20 9.46 -3.65 12.75
C ASN A 20 10.11 -3.51 11.35
N LEU A 21 11.35 -3.01 11.29
CA LEU A 21 12.08 -2.89 10.02
C LEU A 21 12.35 -4.25 9.37
N LEU A 22 12.68 -5.30 10.14
CA LEU A 22 12.81 -6.67 9.65
C LEU A 22 11.49 -7.17 9.05
N SER A 23 10.36 -6.91 9.72
CA SER A 23 9.05 -7.29 9.19
C SER A 23 8.75 -6.59 7.87
N ILE A 24 9.08 -5.30 7.75
CA ILE A 24 8.93 -4.52 6.49
C ILE A 24 9.83 -5.10 5.41
N TYR A 25 11.10 -5.39 5.73
CA TYR A 25 12.05 -5.97 4.78
C TYR A 25 11.58 -7.33 4.25
N CYS A 26 11.13 -8.21 5.15
CA CYS A 26 10.58 -9.51 4.76
C CYS A 26 9.34 -9.37 3.87
N ALA A 27 8.43 -8.45 4.22
CA ALA A 27 7.24 -8.19 3.41
C ALA A 27 7.59 -7.64 2.01
N ALA A 28 8.61 -6.78 1.91
CA ALA A 28 9.03 -6.19 0.65
C ALA A 28 9.79 -7.16 -0.25
N THR A 29 10.61 -8.04 0.33
CA THR A 29 11.50 -8.96 -0.41
C THR A 29 10.96 -10.38 -0.57
N GLY A 30 9.93 -10.75 0.20
CA GLY A 30 9.40 -12.12 0.27
C GLY A 30 10.28 -13.08 1.07
N LYS A 31 11.35 -12.59 1.72
CA LYS A 31 12.25 -13.40 2.55
C LYS A 31 11.64 -13.69 3.91
N THR A 32 12.09 -14.80 4.52
CA THR A 32 11.76 -15.13 5.91
C THR A 32 12.60 -14.31 6.90
N LEU A 33 12.16 -14.23 8.15
CA LEU A 33 12.91 -13.54 9.21
C LEU A 33 14.31 -14.14 9.39
N THR A 34 14.44 -15.46 9.35
CA THR A 34 15.71 -16.17 9.51
C THR A 34 16.69 -15.86 8.37
N GLU A 35 16.20 -15.78 7.14
CA GLU A 35 17.02 -15.40 5.98
C GLU A 35 17.49 -13.95 6.10
N ALA A 36 16.59 -13.02 6.48
CA ALA A 36 16.94 -11.63 6.67
C ALA A 36 17.96 -11.43 7.82
N GLU A 37 17.79 -12.10 8.96
CA GLU A 37 18.76 -12.06 10.06
C GLU A 37 20.14 -12.60 9.64
N THR A 38 20.16 -13.68 8.86
CA THR A 38 21.40 -14.29 8.36
C THR A 38 22.12 -13.35 7.38
N GLU A 39 21.37 -12.72 6.48
CA GLU A 39 21.88 -11.77 5.49
C GLU A 39 22.57 -10.57 6.13
N PHE A 40 21.99 -10.03 7.21
CA PHE A 40 22.52 -8.87 7.92
C PHE A 40 23.36 -9.22 9.17
N ALA A 41 23.68 -10.51 9.35
CA ALA A 41 24.52 -10.94 10.48
C ALA A 41 25.89 -10.22 10.44
N GLY A 42 26.21 -9.51 11.50
CA GLY A 42 27.50 -8.77 11.64
C GLY A 42 27.60 -7.46 10.83
N GLN A 43 26.57 -7.07 10.04
CA GLN A 43 26.65 -5.85 9.22
C GLN A 43 26.16 -4.57 9.94
N GLY A 44 25.44 -4.72 11.04
CA GLY A 44 24.95 -3.60 11.84
C GLY A 44 23.83 -2.79 11.19
N TYR A 45 23.31 -1.82 11.95
CA TYR A 45 22.15 -1.01 11.55
C TYR A 45 22.43 -0.03 10.41
N GLY A 46 23.69 0.37 10.26
CA GLY A 46 24.11 1.32 9.21
C GLY A 46 23.93 0.77 7.79
N ILE A 47 24.03 -0.54 7.61
CA ILE A 47 23.81 -1.22 6.33
C ILE A 47 22.36 -1.70 6.23
N PHE A 48 21.80 -2.22 7.31
CA PHE A 48 20.45 -2.74 7.34
C PHE A 48 19.36 -1.68 7.00
N LYS A 49 19.41 -0.51 7.64
CA LYS A 49 18.39 0.53 7.44
C LYS A 49 18.28 1.03 6.00
N PRO A 50 19.38 1.36 5.30
CA PRO A 50 19.32 1.68 3.88
C PRO A 50 18.76 0.55 3.02
N ALA A 51 19.17 -0.72 3.27
CA ALA A 51 18.67 -1.86 2.53
C ALA A 51 17.14 -2.05 2.65
N VAL A 52 16.58 -1.80 3.84
CA VAL A 52 15.12 -1.77 4.03
C VAL A 52 14.49 -0.67 3.17
N GLY A 53 15.06 0.54 3.18
CA GLY A 53 14.57 1.65 2.35
C GLY A 53 14.58 1.32 0.86
N GLU A 54 15.68 0.77 0.37
CA GLU A 54 15.82 0.36 -1.03
C GLU A 54 14.82 -0.73 -1.41
N SER A 55 14.63 -1.74 -0.56
CA SER A 55 13.66 -2.82 -0.83
C SER A 55 12.22 -2.30 -0.94
N VAL A 56 11.84 -1.31 -0.13
CA VAL A 56 10.52 -0.66 -0.21
C VAL A 56 10.41 0.17 -1.49
N VAL A 57 11.44 0.92 -1.85
CA VAL A 57 11.47 1.71 -3.10
C VAL A 57 11.30 0.81 -4.32
N GLU A 58 12.01 -0.31 -4.37
CA GLU A 58 11.89 -1.28 -5.47
C GLU A 58 10.50 -1.91 -5.55
N LEU A 59 9.93 -2.30 -4.42
CA LEU A 59 8.56 -2.84 -4.35
C LEU A 59 7.52 -1.83 -4.87
N LEU A 60 7.68 -0.55 -4.54
CA LEU A 60 6.72 0.49 -4.91
C LEU A 60 6.98 1.11 -6.29
N ARG A 61 8.15 0.88 -6.89
CA ARG A 61 8.52 1.43 -8.20
C ARG A 61 7.47 1.18 -9.28
N PRO A 62 7.03 -0.07 -9.57
CA PRO A 62 6.05 -0.33 -10.62
C PRO A 62 4.70 0.33 -10.34
N ILE A 63 4.30 0.45 -9.08
CA ILE A 63 3.06 1.13 -8.70
C ILE A 63 3.17 2.63 -8.97
N ARG A 64 4.31 3.24 -8.64
CA ARG A 64 4.56 4.66 -8.90
C ARG A 64 4.57 4.96 -10.39
N GLU A 65 5.33 4.20 -11.17
CA GLU A 65 5.45 4.37 -12.62
C GLU A 65 4.08 4.27 -13.30
N GLU A 66 3.26 3.27 -12.92
CA GLU A 66 1.92 3.11 -13.46
C GLU A 66 0.99 4.25 -13.00
N SER A 67 1.10 4.70 -11.76
CA SER A 67 0.36 5.86 -11.25
C SER A 67 0.70 7.13 -12.03
N GLU A 68 1.99 7.40 -12.26
CA GLU A 68 2.46 8.55 -13.05
C GLU A 68 1.97 8.47 -14.50
N ARG A 69 2.03 7.29 -15.12
CA ARG A 69 1.51 7.03 -16.46
C ARG A 69 0.02 7.36 -16.57
N ILE A 70 -0.78 6.86 -15.63
CA ILE A 70 -2.23 7.08 -15.60
C ILE A 70 -2.54 8.56 -15.33
N MET A 71 -1.84 9.20 -14.40
CA MET A 71 -2.05 10.60 -14.06
C MET A 71 -1.68 11.56 -15.20
N ALA A 72 -0.76 11.16 -16.08
CA ALA A 72 -0.41 11.92 -17.27
C ALA A 72 -1.52 11.89 -18.34
N ASP A 73 -2.33 10.81 -18.40
CA ASP A 73 -3.45 10.67 -19.34
C ASP A 73 -4.77 11.14 -18.73
N LYS A 74 -4.96 12.45 -18.73
CA LYS A 74 -6.17 13.07 -18.17
C LYS A 74 -7.45 12.62 -18.89
N ALA A 75 -7.40 12.37 -20.18
CA ALA A 75 -8.56 11.93 -20.95
C ALA A 75 -9.00 10.52 -20.54
N TYR A 76 -8.05 9.64 -20.32
CA TYR A 76 -8.31 8.30 -19.80
C TYR A 76 -8.95 8.34 -18.39
N LEU A 77 -8.37 9.15 -17.49
CA LEU A 77 -8.91 9.31 -16.13
C LEU A 77 -10.34 9.87 -16.14
N GLU A 78 -10.60 10.90 -16.96
CA GLU A 78 -11.95 11.44 -17.09
C GLU A 78 -12.94 10.41 -17.63
N GLY A 79 -12.51 9.56 -18.56
CA GLY A 79 -13.31 8.46 -19.07
C GLY A 79 -13.73 7.49 -17.97
N ILE A 80 -12.78 7.08 -17.13
CA ILE A 80 -13.04 6.20 -15.99
C ILE A 80 -14.02 6.83 -14.99
N TYR A 81 -13.82 8.10 -14.64
CA TYR A 81 -14.71 8.81 -13.72
C TYR A 81 -16.13 8.93 -14.27
N LYS A 82 -16.29 9.29 -15.55
CA LYS A 82 -17.59 9.41 -16.21
C LYS A 82 -18.31 8.06 -16.28
N GLU A 83 -17.60 7.01 -16.64
CA GLU A 83 -18.16 5.66 -16.66
C GLU A 83 -18.58 5.18 -15.27
N GLY A 84 -17.72 5.35 -14.28
CA GLY A 84 -18.02 5.00 -12.89
C GLY A 84 -19.20 5.78 -12.33
N ALA A 85 -19.26 7.09 -12.59
CA ALA A 85 -20.39 7.94 -12.20
C ALA A 85 -21.70 7.50 -12.87
N SER A 86 -21.67 7.15 -14.17
CA SER A 86 -22.84 6.67 -14.89
C SER A 86 -23.37 5.34 -14.33
N ARG A 87 -22.49 4.41 -14.00
CA ARG A 87 -22.86 3.14 -13.35
C ARG A 87 -23.51 3.37 -11.97
N ALA A 88 -22.90 4.22 -11.16
CA ALA A 88 -23.43 4.56 -9.84
C ALA A 88 -24.80 5.26 -9.94
N GLN A 89 -24.92 6.21 -10.86
CA GLN A 89 -26.15 6.93 -11.12
C GLN A 89 -27.28 6.00 -11.60
N TYR A 90 -26.98 5.05 -12.46
CA TYR A 90 -27.96 4.05 -12.89
C TYR A 90 -28.54 3.26 -11.72
N LEU A 91 -27.69 2.76 -10.81
CA LEU A 91 -28.11 2.01 -9.63
C LEU A 91 -28.90 2.90 -8.64
N ALA A 92 -28.42 4.11 -8.40
CA ALA A 92 -29.07 5.08 -7.53
C ALA A 92 -30.47 5.46 -8.05
N ASN A 93 -30.58 5.76 -9.35
CA ASN A 93 -31.84 6.10 -9.99
C ASN A 93 -32.87 4.95 -9.96
N LYS A 94 -32.41 3.70 -10.13
CA LYS A 94 -33.25 2.52 -9.99
C LYS A 94 -33.86 2.40 -8.59
N THR A 95 -33.09 2.70 -7.56
CA THR A 95 -33.57 2.69 -6.16
C THR A 95 -34.48 3.89 -5.91
N LEU A 96 -34.07 5.08 -6.33
CA LEU A 96 -34.82 6.32 -6.14
C LEU A 96 -36.19 6.27 -6.83
N SER A 97 -36.27 5.73 -8.05
CA SER A 97 -37.53 5.54 -8.77
C SER A 97 -38.51 4.60 -8.04
N ARG A 98 -37.99 3.59 -7.36
CA ARG A 98 -38.82 2.71 -6.51
C ARG A 98 -39.36 3.45 -5.28
N VAL A 99 -38.53 4.30 -4.66
CA VAL A 99 -38.93 5.11 -3.52
C VAL A 99 -40.02 6.11 -3.95
N TYR A 100 -39.79 6.86 -5.03
CA TYR A 100 -40.75 7.84 -5.54
C TYR A 100 -42.12 7.23 -5.83
N ARG A 101 -42.14 6.05 -6.47
CA ARG A 101 -43.42 5.33 -6.70
C ARG A 101 -44.13 4.94 -5.42
N LYS A 102 -43.39 4.54 -4.36
CA LYS A 102 -43.98 4.13 -3.07
C LYS A 102 -44.56 5.30 -2.28
N ILE A 103 -43.96 6.49 -2.38
CA ILE A 103 -44.40 7.68 -1.66
C ILE A 103 -45.31 8.60 -2.51
N GLY A 104 -45.61 8.20 -3.74
CA GLY A 104 -46.53 8.95 -4.62
C GLY A 104 -45.93 10.18 -5.29
N PHE A 105 -44.59 10.28 -5.37
CA PHE A 105 -43.93 11.36 -6.14
C PHE A 105 -43.93 11.04 -7.63
N ALA A 106 -44.02 12.09 -8.45
CA ALA A 106 -43.87 11.96 -9.89
C ALA A 106 -42.49 11.38 -10.26
N ALA A 107 -42.46 10.50 -11.24
CA ALA A 107 -41.21 9.98 -11.77
C ALA A 107 -40.41 11.14 -12.43
N ARG A 108 -39.13 11.16 -12.14
CA ARG A 108 -38.15 12.01 -12.84
C ARG A 108 -37.64 11.32 -14.07
#